data_9997d3b4469231136891a4869ce1963f
#
_entry.id   9997d3b4469231136891a4869ce1963f
#
_cell.length_a   1.000
_cell.length_b   1.000
_cell.length_c   1.000
_cell.angle_alpha   90.00
_cell.angle_beta   90.00
_cell.angle_gamma   90.00
#
_symmetry.space_group_name_H-M   'P 1'
#
loop_
_entity.id
_entity.type
_entity.pdbx_description
1 polymer ?
#
loop_
_entity_poly.entity_id
_entity_poly.type
_entity_poly.pdbx_seq_one_letter_code
_entity_poly.pdbx_strand_id
1 'polypeptide(L)'
;MAGFERLEKQVAANALHNSGEVSDQPKCHPGTRVAILDHLIAWATALAYTYPIIWLHGPAGSGKSAIQRTVAQLLHKRGLLLASFFFFRTGAGRNSANNFIATIAYQIALVIPATRPHIEQAIARNPLIFSLSLWDQAQALIISPILAILNEPSFNTNQRPRIFIIDGLDECDDPDKQCGILDILCRVLQHLPVPFALIIASRPEHRIRGAFDFGDLNKCSSRLSLDNAYNSDPDIMKFLVDKFSDIRKQHPFRAYPGPRRRSLISWSPKPPDSSSMHQQLIDSSVLFDTTQLSVLMSYLVTLMPEG
;
A
#
# COMPACT_ATOMS: atom_id res chain seq x y z
N MET A 1 -21.19 17.35 -21.51
CA MET A 1 -20.61 16.77 -20.28
C MET A 1 -19.23 17.35 -20.09
N ALA A 2 -18.97 18.01 -18.98
CA ALA A 2 -17.67 18.63 -18.70
C ALA A 2 -16.55 17.56 -18.70
N GLY A 3 -15.34 17.97 -19.08
CA GLY A 3 -14.20 17.04 -19.17
C GLY A 3 -13.95 16.28 -17.86
N PHE A 4 -14.11 16.97 -16.71
CA PHE A 4 -13.93 16.37 -15.39
C PHE A 4 -14.97 15.31 -15.04
N GLU A 5 -16.25 15.50 -15.38
CA GLU A 5 -17.29 14.47 -15.18
C GLU A 5 -16.99 13.19 -15.98
N ARG A 6 -16.33 13.33 -17.13
CA ARG A 6 -15.88 12.17 -17.92
C ARG A 6 -14.72 11.44 -17.25
N LEU A 7 -13.78 12.20 -16.66
CA LEU A 7 -12.68 11.63 -15.87
C LEU A 7 -13.24 10.86 -14.68
N GLU A 8 -14.17 11.45 -13.91
CA GLU A 8 -14.79 10.82 -12.73
C GLU A 8 -15.40 9.46 -13.02
N LYS A 9 -16.01 9.28 -14.20
CA LYS A 9 -16.57 8.00 -14.64
C LYS A 9 -15.53 6.92 -14.91
N GLN A 10 -14.27 7.30 -15.10
CA GLN A 10 -13.16 6.38 -15.33
C GLN A 10 -12.33 6.10 -14.06
N VAL A 11 -12.70 6.72 -12.93
CA VAL A 11 -11.99 6.56 -11.67
C VAL A 11 -12.39 5.27 -10.97
N ALA A 12 -11.42 4.47 -10.56
CA ALA A 12 -11.60 3.40 -9.60
C ALA A 12 -11.64 4.01 -8.19
N ALA A 13 -12.78 4.57 -7.79
CA ALA A 13 -12.91 5.30 -6.52
C ALA A 13 -12.59 4.41 -5.30
N ASN A 14 -12.85 3.11 -5.41
CA ASN A 14 -12.54 2.13 -4.37
C ASN A 14 -11.05 1.76 -4.27
N ALA A 15 -10.19 2.24 -5.20
CA ALA A 15 -8.75 2.06 -5.14
C ALA A 15 -8.01 3.20 -4.40
N LEU A 16 -8.69 4.27 -3.97
CA LEU A 16 -8.09 5.39 -3.27
C LEU A 16 -7.83 5.02 -1.80
N HIS A 17 -6.75 5.59 -1.21
CA HIS A 17 -6.38 5.33 0.19
C HIS A 17 -7.46 5.68 1.22
N ASN A 18 -8.35 6.61 0.90
CA ASN A 18 -9.44 7.10 1.74
C ASN A 18 -10.83 6.57 1.32
N SER A 19 -10.90 5.65 0.36
CA SER A 19 -12.15 4.95 0.06
C SER A 19 -12.58 4.09 1.25
N GLY A 20 -13.88 3.87 1.44
CA GLY A 20 -14.37 2.98 2.50
C GLY A 20 -13.73 1.61 2.44
N GLU A 21 -13.62 1.02 1.24
CA GLU A 21 -13.02 -0.30 1.05
C GLU A 21 -11.53 -0.37 1.45
N VAL A 22 -10.74 0.70 1.31
CA VAL A 22 -9.31 0.72 1.67
C VAL A 22 -9.12 1.20 3.11
N SER A 23 -9.86 2.22 3.55
CA SER A 23 -9.71 2.82 4.88
C SER A 23 -10.08 1.88 6.01
N ASP A 24 -11.07 1.01 5.77
CA ASP A 24 -11.57 0.04 6.75
C ASP A 24 -10.70 -1.23 6.85
N GLN A 25 -9.80 -1.41 5.90
CA GLN A 25 -8.83 -2.51 5.91
C GLN A 25 -7.77 -2.34 7.01
N PRO A 26 -7.18 -3.43 7.52
CA PRO A 26 -6.17 -3.37 8.58
C PRO A 26 -4.99 -2.48 8.22
N LYS A 27 -4.56 -1.67 9.18
CA LYS A 27 -3.32 -0.86 9.19
C LYS A 27 -2.33 -1.47 10.17
N CYS A 28 -1.11 -0.93 10.21
CA CYS A 28 -0.14 -1.35 11.23
C CYS A 28 -0.72 -1.08 12.62
N HIS A 29 -0.62 -2.08 13.48
CA HIS A 29 -0.99 -1.93 14.88
C HIS A 29 -0.08 -0.91 15.55
N PRO A 30 -0.57 -0.06 16.48
CA PRO A 30 0.25 0.92 17.16
C PRO A 30 1.51 0.31 17.79
N GLY A 31 2.67 0.90 17.46
CA GLY A 31 3.97 0.44 17.94
C GLY A 31 4.52 -0.82 17.23
N THR A 32 3.91 -1.25 16.12
CA THR A 32 4.48 -2.27 15.22
C THR A 32 5.02 -1.65 13.94
N ARG A 33 5.97 -2.33 13.27
CA ARG A 33 6.60 -1.88 12.01
C ARG A 33 7.25 -0.49 12.09
N VAL A 34 7.61 -0.03 13.29
CA VAL A 34 8.08 1.35 13.57
C VAL A 34 9.28 1.69 12.69
N ALA A 35 10.32 0.85 12.68
CA ALA A 35 11.54 1.11 11.90
C ALA A 35 11.27 1.28 10.39
N ILE A 36 10.34 0.47 9.83
CA ILE A 36 9.98 0.55 8.41
C ILE A 36 9.18 1.83 8.14
N LEU A 37 8.21 2.14 9.01
CA LEU A 37 7.39 3.34 8.89
C LEU A 37 8.27 4.60 8.98
N ASP A 38 9.17 4.65 9.96
CA ASP A 38 10.09 5.78 10.13
C ASP A 38 11.03 5.94 8.93
N HIS A 39 11.56 4.82 8.40
CA HIS A 39 12.38 4.83 7.19
C HIS A 39 11.61 5.41 5.99
N LEU A 40 10.40 4.91 5.71
CA LEU A 40 9.59 5.37 4.58
C LEU A 40 9.17 6.83 4.73
N ILE A 41 8.84 7.27 5.94
CA ILE A 41 8.48 8.66 6.20
C ILE A 41 9.70 9.59 6.11
N ALA A 42 10.84 9.20 6.66
CA ALA A 42 12.08 9.96 6.54
C ALA A 42 12.49 10.13 5.07
N TRP A 43 12.42 9.04 4.29
CA TRP A 43 12.68 9.10 2.86
C TRP A 43 11.67 10.01 2.14
N ALA A 44 10.37 9.90 2.40
CA ALA A 44 9.33 10.70 1.75
C ALA A 44 9.45 12.20 2.06
N THR A 45 10.05 12.57 3.19
CA THR A 45 10.26 13.96 3.60
C THR A 45 11.60 14.54 3.14
N ALA A 46 12.49 13.73 2.53
CA ALA A 46 13.77 14.20 2.02
C ALA A 46 13.60 15.27 0.92
N LEU A 47 14.49 16.23 0.85
CA LEU A 47 14.45 17.30 -0.17
C LEU A 47 14.82 16.81 -1.56
N ALA A 48 15.66 15.78 -1.64
CA ALA A 48 16.10 15.15 -2.88
C ALA A 48 16.17 13.63 -2.67
N TYR A 49 15.96 12.88 -3.74
CA TYR A 49 16.00 11.42 -3.74
C TYR A 49 17.19 10.91 -4.55
N THR A 50 18.04 10.09 -3.93
CA THR A 50 19.03 9.30 -4.68
C THR A 50 18.31 8.28 -5.55
N TYR A 51 17.27 7.66 -5.00
CA TYR A 51 16.37 6.75 -5.70
C TYR A 51 14.94 7.23 -5.49
N PRO A 52 14.28 7.75 -6.53
CA PRO A 52 12.90 8.26 -6.40
C PRO A 52 11.83 7.17 -6.30
N ILE A 53 12.21 5.90 -6.40
CA ILE A 53 11.30 4.77 -6.26
C ILE A 53 11.77 3.87 -5.11
N ILE A 54 10.86 3.52 -4.20
CA ILE A 54 11.03 2.42 -3.25
C ILE A 54 10.13 1.26 -3.66
N TRP A 55 10.72 0.09 -3.85
CA TRP A 55 9.98 -1.15 -4.01
C TRP A 55 9.93 -1.92 -2.69
N LEU A 56 8.77 -1.87 -2.02
CA LEU A 56 8.46 -2.63 -0.81
C LEU A 56 7.99 -4.03 -1.21
N HIS A 57 8.80 -5.06 -1.00
CA HIS A 57 8.46 -6.41 -1.43
C HIS A 57 8.56 -7.44 -0.31
N GLY A 58 7.87 -8.56 -0.49
CA GLY A 58 7.88 -9.66 0.46
C GLY A 58 6.76 -10.66 0.18
N PRO A 59 6.76 -11.80 0.88
CA PRO A 59 5.78 -12.86 0.69
C PRO A 59 4.34 -12.40 0.99
N ALA A 60 3.36 -13.25 0.67
CA ALA A 60 1.98 -13.05 1.11
C ALA A 60 1.93 -12.97 2.65
N GLY A 61 1.07 -12.12 3.19
CA GLY A 61 0.94 -11.97 4.65
C GLY A 61 2.05 -11.18 5.35
N SER A 62 3.11 -10.72 4.65
CA SER A 62 4.20 -9.94 5.27
C SER A 62 3.82 -8.53 5.77
N GLY A 63 2.57 -8.10 5.55
CA GLY A 63 2.06 -6.82 6.02
C GLY A 63 2.27 -5.63 5.09
N LYS A 64 2.66 -5.84 3.82
CA LYS A 64 2.87 -4.77 2.82
C LYS A 64 1.73 -3.77 2.76
N SER A 65 0.51 -4.27 2.56
CA SER A 65 -0.66 -3.40 2.42
C SER A 65 -1.02 -2.67 3.71
N ALA A 66 -0.79 -3.27 4.89
CA ALA A 66 -0.96 -2.57 6.16
C ALA A 66 0.05 -1.42 6.31
N ILE A 67 1.31 -1.63 5.91
CA ILE A 67 2.35 -0.60 5.87
C ILE A 67 1.95 0.50 4.89
N GLN A 68 1.56 0.16 3.65
CA GLN A 68 1.18 1.13 2.62
C GLN A 68 -0.01 1.98 3.04
N ARG A 69 -1.06 1.40 3.65
CA ARG A 69 -2.22 2.16 4.16
C ARG A 69 -1.82 3.10 5.30
N THR A 70 -0.94 2.64 6.19
CA THR A 70 -0.43 3.47 7.29
C THR A 70 0.39 4.64 6.76
N VAL A 71 1.31 4.38 5.82
CA VAL A 71 2.15 5.41 5.18
C VAL A 71 1.28 6.39 4.39
N ALA A 72 0.30 5.91 3.60
CA ALA A 72 -0.61 6.76 2.85
C ALA A 72 -1.36 7.74 3.77
N GLN A 73 -1.87 7.24 4.89
CA GLN A 73 -2.55 8.08 5.88
C GLN A 73 -1.61 9.11 6.53
N LEU A 74 -0.38 8.72 6.86
CA LEU A 74 0.61 9.61 7.46
C LEU A 74 1.06 10.69 6.48
N LEU A 75 1.28 10.34 5.21
CA LEU A 75 1.66 11.27 4.15
C LEU A 75 0.51 12.20 3.77
N HIS A 76 -0.72 11.69 3.74
CA HIS A 76 -1.90 12.51 3.51
C HIS A 76 -2.07 13.59 4.60
N LYS A 77 -1.95 13.21 5.88
CA LYS A 77 -1.99 14.15 7.02
C LYS A 77 -0.89 15.21 6.96
N ARG A 78 0.25 14.91 6.34
CA ARG A 78 1.38 15.84 6.16
C ARG A 78 1.29 16.66 4.87
N GLY A 79 0.26 16.46 4.05
CA GLY A 79 0.13 17.11 2.75
C GLY A 79 1.16 16.67 1.71
N LEU A 80 1.75 15.48 1.86
CA LEU A 80 2.79 14.95 0.97
C LEU A 80 2.28 13.91 -0.01
N LEU A 81 1.13 13.28 0.24
CA LEU A 81 0.53 12.31 -0.65
C LEU A 81 -0.08 13.00 -1.87
N LEU A 82 0.40 12.68 -3.06
CA LEU A 82 -0.12 13.21 -4.31
C LEU A 82 -1.24 12.33 -4.87
N ALA A 83 -0.99 11.02 -4.96
CA ALA A 83 -2.00 10.06 -5.40
C ALA A 83 -1.69 8.66 -4.85
N SER A 84 -2.72 7.81 -4.84
CA SER A 84 -2.61 6.43 -4.42
C SER A 84 -3.47 5.51 -5.28
N PHE A 85 -3.02 4.26 -5.44
CA PHE A 85 -3.82 3.21 -6.05
C PHE A 85 -3.56 1.89 -5.32
N PHE A 86 -4.63 1.30 -4.79
CA PHE A 86 -4.59 0.03 -4.08
C PHE A 86 -5.22 -1.04 -4.94
N PHE A 87 -4.40 -1.83 -5.64
CA PHE A 87 -4.87 -2.98 -6.39
C PHE A 87 -5.51 -4.02 -5.47
N PHE A 88 -6.50 -4.74 -6.00
CA PHE A 88 -7.12 -5.84 -5.29
C PHE A 88 -7.74 -6.82 -6.29
N ARG A 89 -7.27 -8.06 -6.29
CA ARG A 89 -7.55 -9.09 -7.32
C ARG A 89 -9.03 -9.31 -7.59
N THR A 90 -9.87 -9.27 -6.56
CA THR A 90 -11.32 -9.50 -6.68
C THR A 90 -12.14 -8.20 -6.69
N GLY A 91 -11.49 -7.03 -6.62
CA GLY A 91 -12.16 -5.74 -6.59
C GLY A 91 -12.46 -5.21 -7.99
N ALA A 92 -13.73 -5.02 -8.33
CA ALA A 92 -14.12 -4.45 -9.62
C ALA A 92 -13.45 -3.09 -9.84
N GLY A 93 -12.78 -2.93 -11.00
CA GLY A 93 -12.03 -1.72 -11.38
C GLY A 93 -10.68 -1.54 -10.67
N ARG A 94 -10.43 -2.23 -9.55
CA ARG A 94 -9.16 -2.22 -8.80
C ARG A 94 -8.19 -3.32 -9.23
N ASN A 95 -8.66 -4.31 -9.96
CA ASN A 95 -7.86 -5.41 -10.47
C ASN A 95 -7.30 -5.13 -11.87
N SER A 96 -7.68 -4.03 -12.51
CA SER A 96 -7.31 -3.71 -13.88
C SER A 96 -6.49 -2.43 -13.99
N ALA A 97 -5.56 -2.42 -14.93
CA ALA A 97 -4.78 -1.24 -15.30
C ALA A 97 -5.61 -0.15 -16.02
N ASN A 98 -6.79 -0.49 -16.54
CA ASN A 98 -7.57 0.40 -17.41
C ASN A 98 -7.95 1.73 -16.73
N ASN A 99 -8.29 1.68 -15.43
CA ASN A 99 -8.67 2.85 -14.66
C ASN A 99 -7.49 3.51 -13.94
N PHE A 100 -6.28 2.94 -14.05
CA PHE A 100 -5.12 3.34 -13.27
C PHE A 100 -4.75 4.80 -13.51
N ILE A 101 -4.48 5.18 -14.77
CA ILE A 101 -4.05 6.54 -15.13
C ILE A 101 -5.15 7.57 -14.82
N ALA A 102 -6.41 7.26 -15.15
CA ALA A 102 -7.53 8.15 -14.85
C ALA A 102 -7.67 8.40 -13.33
N THR A 103 -7.50 7.36 -12.51
CA THR A 103 -7.57 7.46 -11.05
C THR A 103 -6.43 8.30 -10.47
N ILE A 104 -5.21 8.17 -11.01
CA ILE A 104 -4.07 9.01 -10.61
C ILE A 104 -4.30 10.47 -11.04
N ALA A 105 -4.70 10.71 -12.30
CA ALA A 105 -4.96 12.05 -12.82
C ALA A 105 -6.07 12.79 -12.05
N TYR A 106 -7.12 12.08 -11.66
CA TYR A 106 -8.19 12.64 -10.83
C TYR A 106 -7.66 13.14 -9.48
N GLN A 107 -6.86 12.34 -8.78
CA GLN A 107 -6.27 12.75 -7.50
C GLN A 107 -5.31 13.92 -7.67
N ILE A 108 -4.50 13.94 -8.73
CA ILE A 108 -3.63 15.09 -9.06
C ILE A 108 -4.46 16.36 -9.23
N ALA A 109 -5.59 16.30 -9.96
CA ALA A 109 -6.48 17.44 -10.16
C ALA A 109 -7.10 17.97 -8.86
N LEU A 110 -7.35 17.09 -7.88
CA LEU A 110 -7.85 17.48 -6.56
C LEU A 110 -6.77 18.07 -5.67
N VAL A 111 -5.57 17.49 -5.70
CA VAL A 111 -4.45 17.84 -4.82
C VAL A 111 -3.69 19.06 -5.34
N ILE A 112 -3.60 19.21 -6.67
CA ILE A 112 -3.01 20.33 -7.36
C ILE A 112 -4.06 20.95 -8.30
N PRO A 113 -5.00 21.77 -7.80
CA PRO A 113 -6.13 22.26 -8.58
C PRO A 113 -5.75 23.01 -9.87
N ALA A 114 -4.57 23.61 -9.95
CA ALA A 114 -4.07 24.27 -11.16
C ALA A 114 -3.92 23.30 -12.36
N THR A 115 -3.76 21.99 -12.13
CA THR A 115 -3.70 20.98 -13.21
C THR A 115 -5.05 20.69 -13.84
N ARG A 116 -6.15 20.92 -13.11
CA ARG A 116 -7.50 20.53 -13.53
C ARG A 116 -7.91 21.11 -14.88
N PRO A 117 -7.74 22.43 -15.18
CA PRO A 117 -8.10 22.97 -16.49
C PRO A 117 -7.36 22.30 -17.65
N HIS A 118 -6.10 21.95 -17.45
CA HIS A 118 -5.28 21.27 -18.47
C HIS A 118 -5.75 19.84 -18.72
N ILE A 119 -6.12 19.11 -17.66
CA ILE A 119 -6.70 17.77 -17.77
C ILE A 119 -8.05 17.82 -18.48
N GLU A 120 -8.93 18.74 -18.11
CA GLU A 120 -10.23 18.94 -18.77
C GLU A 120 -10.06 19.27 -20.26
N GLN A 121 -9.10 20.11 -20.61
CA GLN A 121 -8.78 20.45 -21.99
C GLN A 121 -8.28 19.24 -22.79
N ALA A 122 -7.42 18.42 -22.21
CA ALA A 122 -6.92 17.21 -22.85
C ALA A 122 -8.08 16.23 -23.16
N ILE A 123 -9.01 16.05 -22.24
CA ILE A 123 -10.18 15.19 -22.41
C ILE A 123 -11.16 15.79 -23.46
N ALA A 124 -11.31 17.10 -23.47
CA ALA A 124 -12.17 17.77 -24.45
C ALA A 124 -11.59 17.67 -25.88
N ARG A 125 -10.28 17.80 -26.03
CA ARG A 125 -9.58 17.68 -27.33
C ARG A 125 -9.61 16.24 -27.88
N ASN A 126 -9.50 15.24 -27.00
CA ASN A 126 -9.56 13.83 -27.40
C ASN A 126 -10.62 13.06 -26.61
N PRO A 127 -11.83 12.94 -27.16
CA PRO A 127 -12.90 12.17 -26.52
C PRO A 127 -12.60 10.69 -26.31
N LEU A 128 -11.67 10.09 -27.01
CA LEU A 128 -11.26 8.69 -26.90
C LEU A 128 -10.00 8.48 -26.04
N ILE A 129 -9.60 9.51 -25.26
CA ILE A 129 -8.36 9.49 -24.49
C ILE A 129 -8.23 8.25 -23.57
N PHE A 130 -9.33 7.82 -22.96
CA PHE A 130 -9.36 6.66 -22.08
C PHE A 130 -9.26 5.30 -22.79
N SER A 131 -9.34 5.29 -24.14
CA SER A 131 -9.11 4.11 -24.97
C SER A 131 -7.70 4.06 -25.56
N LEU A 132 -6.88 5.08 -25.31
CA LEU A 132 -5.48 5.11 -25.76
C LEU A 132 -4.62 4.18 -24.90
N SER A 133 -3.35 4.02 -25.32
CA SER A 133 -2.36 3.33 -24.51
C SER A 133 -2.20 4.01 -23.13
N LEU A 134 -1.81 3.25 -22.11
CA LEU A 134 -1.58 3.82 -20.77
C LEU A 134 -0.51 4.92 -20.79
N TRP A 135 0.48 4.81 -21.70
CA TRP A 135 1.50 5.84 -21.86
C TRP A 135 0.93 7.14 -22.43
N ASP A 136 0.12 7.06 -23.50
CA ASP A 136 -0.50 8.24 -24.09
C ASP A 136 -1.46 8.92 -23.11
N GLN A 137 -2.19 8.12 -22.32
CA GLN A 137 -3.00 8.63 -21.22
C GLN A 137 -2.15 9.35 -20.16
N ALA A 138 -1.02 8.74 -19.72
CA ALA A 138 -0.12 9.35 -18.74
C ALA A 138 0.48 10.65 -19.26
N GLN A 139 0.87 10.70 -20.52
CA GLN A 139 1.40 11.88 -21.15
C GLN A 139 0.38 13.03 -21.19
N ALA A 140 -0.87 12.74 -21.57
CA ALA A 140 -1.91 13.74 -21.72
C ALA A 140 -2.56 14.17 -20.39
N LEU A 141 -2.70 13.25 -19.42
CA LEU A 141 -3.46 13.48 -18.19
C LEU A 141 -2.59 13.71 -16.95
N ILE A 142 -1.29 13.39 -17.02
CA ILE A 142 -0.36 13.55 -15.88
C ILE A 142 0.79 14.48 -16.26
N ILE A 143 1.61 14.08 -17.25
CA ILE A 143 2.86 14.80 -17.55
C ILE A 143 2.56 16.21 -18.08
N SER A 144 1.78 16.33 -19.15
CA SER A 144 1.50 17.64 -19.79
C SER A 144 0.81 18.61 -18.83
N PRO A 145 -0.22 18.24 -18.04
CA PRO A 145 -0.83 19.12 -17.04
C PRO A 145 0.15 19.61 -15.97
N ILE A 146 1.02 18.72 -15.46
CA ILE A 146 2.03 19.10 -14.46
C ILE A 146 3.06 20.06 -15.07
N LEU A 147 3.58 19.76 -16.28
CA LEU A 147 4.54 20.64 -16.97
C LEU A 147 3.95 22.03 -17.26
N ALA A 148 2.66 22.09 -17.58
CA ALA A 148 1.99 23.37 -17.88
C ALA A 148 2.00 24.32 -16.66
N ILE A 149 1.87 23.79 -15.45
CA ILE A 149 1.81 24.60 -14.22
C ILE A 149 3.18 24.91 -13.62
N LEU A 150 4.24 24.17 -14.01
CA LEU A 150 5.59 24.38 -13.44
C LEU A 150 6.14 25.78 -13.70
N ASN A 151 5.73 26.41 -14.78
CA ASN A 151 6.13 27.77 -15.15
C ASN A 151 5.30 28.86 -14.45
N GLU A 152 4.28 28.49 -13.68
CA GLU A 152 3.46 29.47 -12.95
C GLU A 152 4.20 29.96 -11.70
N PRO A 153 4.27 31.29 -11.45
CA PRO A 153 4.94 31.87 -10.28
C PRO A 153 4.40 31.34 -8.93
N SER A 154 3.15 30.89 -8.93
CA SER A 154 2.47 30.34 -7.77
C SER A 154 2.89 28.89 -7.45
N PHE A 155 3.63 28.23 -8.33
CA PHE A 155 4.03 26.85 -8.18
C PHE A 155 5.32 26.71 -7.35
N ASN A 156 5.18 26.53 -6.05
CA ASN A 156 6.31 26.26 -5.17
C ASN A 156 6.56 24.74 -5.04
N THR A 157 7.64 24.25 -5.64
CA THR A 157 8.01 22.84 -5.67
C THR A 157 8.38 22.26 -4.31
N ASN A 158 8.82 23.09 -3.35
CA ASN A 158 9.36 22.62 -2.07
C ASN A 158 8.30 22.25 -1.02
N GLN A 159 7.06 22.67 -1.20
CA GLN A 159 5.97 22.49 -0.22
C GLN A 159 4.79 21.67 -0.73
N ARG A 160 4.95 20.90 -1.82
CA ARG A 160 3.83 20.25 -2.49
C ARG A 160 3.76 18.76 -2.30
N PRO A 161 2.54 18.19 -2.38
CA PRO A 161 2.35 16.73 -2.45
C PRO A 161 3.13 16.17 -3.64
N ARG A 162 3.93 15.12 -3.38
CA ARG A 162 4.87 14.59 -4.38
C ARG A 162 5.03 13.08 -4.35
N ILE A 163 4.34 12.42 -3.41
CA ILE A 163 4.49 10.99 -3.21
C ILE A 163 3.32 10.24 -3.83
N PHE A 164 3.62 9.29 -4.70
CA PHE A 164 2.67 8.32 -5.19
C PHE A 164 2.79 7.03 -4.38
N ILE A 165 1.66 6.39 -4.09
CA ILE A 165 1.61 5.07 -3.43
C ILE A 165 0.86 4.09 -4.32
N ILE A 166 1.51 2.98 -4.68
CA ILE A 166 0.91 1.89 -5.43
C ILE A 166 1.03 0.62 -4.61
N ASP A 167 -0.08 0.07 -4.18
CA ASP A 167 -0.12 -1.17 -3.39
C ASP A 167 -0.69 -2.33 -4.21
N GLY A 168 -0.14 -3.53 -3.99
CA GLY A 168 -0.66 -4.76 -4.56
C GLY A 168 -0.51 -4.87 -6.08
N LEU A 169 0.56 -4.35 -6.69
CA LEU A 169 0.75 -4.40 -8.14
C LEU A 169 0.65 -5.82 -8.72
N ASP A 170 1.05 -6.85 -7.96
CA ASP A 170 0.89 -8.27 -8.32
C ASP A 170 -0.58 -8.73 -8.36
N GLU A 171 -1.50 -7.93 -7.87
CA GLU A 171 -2.95 -8.19 -7.90
C GLU A 171 -3.65 -7.61 -9.14
N CYS A 172 -2.91 -6.90 -10.00
CA CYS A 172 -3.37 -6.53 -11.33
C CYS A 172 -3.57 -7.80 -12.19
N ASP A 173 -4.71 -7.90 -12.86
CA ASP A 173 -5.17 -9.09 -13.58
C ASP A 173 -4.32 -9.49 -14.79
N ASP A 174 -3.58 -8.53 -15.36
CA ASP A 174 -2.76 -8.72 -16.55
C ASP A 174 -1.26 -8.53 -16.20
N PRO A 175 -0.45 -9.61 -16.20
CA PRO A 175 0.97 -9.56 -15.90
C PRO A 175 1.80 -8.69 -16.86
N ASP A 176 1.38 -8.53 -18.12
CA ASP A 176 2.07 -7.65 -19.07
C ASP A 176 1.78 -6.18 -18.73
N LYS A 177 0.57 -5.89 -18.27
CA LYS A 177 0.21 -4.55 -17.78
C LYS A 177 0.89 -4.21 -16.46
N GLN A 178 1.19 -5.18 -15.58
CA GLN A 178 1.99 -4.94 -14.37
C GLN A 178 3.35 -4.34 -14.72
N CYS A 179 4.07 -4.95 -15.67
CA CYS A 179 5.35 -4.43 -16.15
C CYS A 179 5.19 -3.09 -16.88
N GLY A 180 4.12 -2.96 -17.69
CA GLY A 180 3.81 -1.71 -18.38
C GLY A 180 3.55 -0.53 -17.42
N ILE A 181 2.85 -0.77 -16.31
CA ILE A 181 2.66 0.25 -15.25
C ILE A 181 4.00 0.68 -14.66
N LEU A 182 4.91 -0.26 -14.36
CA LEU A 182 6.23 0.05 -13.83
C LEU A 182 7.05 0.91 -14.78
N ASP A 183 7.06 0.55 -16.08
CA ASP A 183 7.74 1.34 -17.11
C ASP A 183 7.17 2.75 -17.22
N ILE A 184 5.84 2.88 -17.26
CA ILE A 184 5.16 4.18 -17.35
C ILE A 184 5.49 5.04 -16.13
N LEU A 185 5.43 4.50 -14.93
CA LEU A 185 5.72 5.25 -13.71
C LEU A 185 7.18 5.73 -13.67
N CYS A 186 8.13 4.89 -14.09
CA CYS A 186 9.53 5.27 -14.22
C CYS A 186 9.69 6.43 -15.23
N ARG A 187 9.09 6.31 -16.40
CA ARG A 187 9.13 7.34 -17.44
C ARG A 187 8.45 8.64 -17.00
N VAL A 188 7.31 8.58 -16.29
CA VAL A 188 6.65 9.76 -15.71
C VAL A 188 7.59 10.52 -14.79
N LEU A 189 8.30 9.81 -13.89
CA LEU A 189 9.26 10.45 -13.00
C LEU A 189 10.45 11.05 -13.73
N GLN A 190 10.92 10.44 -14.82
CA GLN A 190 12.01 10.95 -15.64
C GLN A 190 11.62 12.21 -16.44
N HIS A 191 10.36 12.34 -16.85
CA HIS A 191 9.87 13.49 -17.64
C HIS A 191 9.51 14.70 -16.77
N LEU A 192 9.34 14.52 -15.46
CA LEU A 192 8.96 15.60 -14.56
C LEU A 192 10.19 16.17 -13.86
N PRO A 193 10.49 17.47 -14.04
CA PRO A 193 11.67 18.13 -13.45
C PRO A 193 11.53 18.42 -11.94
N VAL A 194 10.48 17.93 -11.31
CA VAL A 194 10.21 18.08 -9.88
C VAL A 194 10.45 16.75 -9.15
N PRO A 195 10.86 16.79 -7.88
CA PRO A 195 11.20 15.58 -7.13
C PRO A 195 9.96 14.79 -6.72
N PHE A 196 9.22 14.28 -7.70
CA PHE A 196 8.18 13.29 -7.44
C PHE A 196 8.82 11.95 -7.08
N ALA A 197 8.17 11.21 -6.20
CA ALA A 197 8.67 9.93 -5.74
C ALA A 197 7.54 8.92 -5.54
N LEU A 198 7.88 7.64 -5.53
CA LEU A 198 6.94 6.54 -5.64
C LEU A 198 7.28 5.42 -4.66
N ILE A 199 6.30 4.96 -3.90
CA ILE A 199 6.39 3.75 -3.08
C ILE A 199 5.49 2.70 -3.73
N ILE A 200 6.09 1.61 -4.23
CA ILE A 200 5.39 0.49 -4.83
C ILE A 200 5.47 -0.70 -3.90
N ALA A 201 4.35 -1.38 -3.64
CA ALA A 201 4.35 -2.64 -2.93
C ALA A 201 3.80 -3.77 -3.79
N SER A 202 4.49 -4.91 -3.78
CA SER A 202 4.08 -6.12 -4.47
C SER A 202 4.73 -7.37 -3.88
N ARG A 203 4.23 -8.54 -4.27
CA ARG A 203 5.01 -9.77 -4.16
C ARG A 203 6.15 -9.73 -5.17
N PRO A 204 7.30 -10.35 -4.87
CA PRO A 204 8.42 -10.40 -5.78
C PRO A 204 8.22 -11.51 -6.84
N GLU A 205 7.14 -11.43 -7.61
CA GLU A 205 6.86 -12.32 -8.73
C GLU A 205 7.92 -12.16 -9.81
N HIS A 206 8.19 -13.21 -10.57
CA HIS A 206 9.31 -13.30 -11.51
C HIS A 206 9.37 -12.09 -12.46
N ARG A 207 8.24 -11.69 -13.06
CA ARG A 207 8.19 -10.57 -14.01
C ARG A 207 8.44 -9.23 -13.35
N ILE A 208 7.80 -8.98 -12.19
CA ILE A 208 8.00 -7.74 -11.42
C ILE A 208 9.46 -7.65 -10.95
N ARG A 209 10.00 -8.76 -10.41
CA ARG A 209 11.41 -8.81 -10.01
C ARG A 209 12.32 -8.50 -11.19
N GLY A 210 12.10 -9.12 -12.35
CA GLY A 210 12.85 -8.86 -13.57
C GLY A 210 12.82 -7.39 -13.99
N ALA A 211 11.67 -6.73 -13.90
CA ALA A 211 11.55 -5.30 -14.20
C ALA A 211 12.42 -4.43 -13.25
N PHE A 212 12.52 -4.80 -11.97
CA PHE A 212 13.40 -4.12 -11.02
C PHE A 212 14.88 -4.53 -11.12
N ASP A 213 15.19 -5.73 -11.63
CA ASP A 213 16.55 -6.21 -11.77
C ASP A 213 17.25 -5.59 -13.00
N PHE A 214 16.49 -5.19 -14.01
CA PHE A 214 17.01 -4.73 -15.28
C PHE A 214 16.43 -3.37 -15.69
N GLY A 215 17.14 -2.69 -16.60
CA GLY A 215 16.68 -1.44 -17.20
C GLY A 215 16.75 -0.21 -16.28
N ASP A 216 15.89 0.75 -16.57
CA ASP A 216 15.91 2.06 -15.90
C ASP A 216 15.35 2.02 -14.48
N LEU A 217 14.41 1.10 -14.20
CA LEU A 217 13.91 0.89 -12.85
C LEU A 217 15.02 0.49 -11.87
N ASN A 218 15.97 -0.36 -12.29
CA ASN A 218 17.10 -0.73 -11.45
C ASN A 218 17.95 0.48 -11.04
N LYS A 219 18.11 1.45 -11.96
CA LYS A 219 18.93 2.65 -11.72
C LYS A 219 18.25 3.67 -10.80
N CYS A 220 16.92 3.72 -10.79
CA CYS A 220 16.13 4.74 -10.08
C CYS A 220 15.36 4.21 -8.87
N SER A 221 15.51 2.92 -8.51
CA SER A 221 14.78 2.32 -7.40
C SER A 221 15.69 1.75 -6.32
N SER A 222 15.24 1.86 -5.08
CA SER A 222 15.77 1.12 -3.93
C SER A 222 14.79 0.02 -3.53
N ARG A 223 15.30 -1.04 -2.89
CA ARG A 223 14.52 -2.20 -2.48
C ARG A 223 14.41 -2.28 -0.97
N LEU A 224 13.19 -2.47 -0.49
CA LEU A 224 12.90 -2.69 0.91
C LEU A 224 12.22 -4.06 1.04
N SER A 225 12.99 -5.07 1.44
CA SER A 225 12.47 -6.43 1.61
C SER A 225 11.82 -6.61 2.97
N LEU A 226 10.63 -7.19 3.00
CA LEU A 226 9.92 -7.61 4.22
C LEU A 226 10.11 -9.10 4.49
N ASP A 227 11.32 -9.58 4.28
CA ASP A 227 11.76 -10.90 4.70
C ASP A 227 12.22 -10.91 6.17
N ASN A 228 12.88 -11.99 6.58
CA ASN A 228 13.37 -12.18 7.95
C ASN A 228 14.31 -11.08 8.49
N ALA A 229 14.79 -10.16 7.63
CA ALA A 229 15.65 -9.05 8.06
C ALA A 229 14.91 -8.03 8.94
N TYR A 230 13.58 -7.90 8.75
CA TYR A 230 12.72 -7.14 9.67
C TYR A 230 11.97 -8.13 10.57
N ASN A 231 12.65 -8.62 11.60
CA ASN A 231 12.07 -9.56 12.56
C ASN A 231 10.65 -9.16 12.96
N SER A 232 9.65 -9.90 12.45
CA SER A 232 8.24 -9.60 12.69
C SER A 232 7.73 -10.17 14.01
N ASP A 233 8.47 -11.05 14.65
CA ASP A 233 8.03 -11.78 15.84
C ASP A 233 7.70 -10.87 17.02
N PRO A 234 8.51 -9.84 17.36
CA PRO A 234 8.15 -8.88 18.40
C PRO A 234 6.88 -8.10 18.08
N ASP A 235 6.68 -7.74 16.80
CA ASP A 235 5.49 -7.02 16.35
C ASP A 235 4.23 -7.87 16.44
N ILE A 236 4.33 -9.15 16.03
CA ILE A 236 3.25 -10.14 16.14
C ILE A 236 2.90 -10.36 17.60
N MET A 237 3.90 -10.57 18.46
CA MET A 237 3.69 -10.73 19.90
C MET A 237 2.99 -9.51 20.50
N LYS A 238 3.46 -8.31 20.21
CA LYS A 238 2.82 -7.07 20.68
C LYS A 238 1.36 -6.98 20.23
N PHE A 239 1.09 -7.22 18.94
CA PHE A 239 -0.27 -7.22 18.41
C PHE A 239 -1.18 -8.20 19.16
N LEU A 240 -0.72 -9.43 19.37
CA LEU A 240 -1.49 -10.45 20.07
C LEU A 240 -1.76 -10.06 21.53
N VAL A 241 -0.73 -9.62 22.26
CA VAL A 241 -0.88 -9.18 23.66
C VAL A 241 -1.89 -8.06 23.78
N ASP A 242 -1.81 -7.03 22.93
CA ASP A 242 -2.72 -5.90 22.96
C ASP A 242 -4.16 -6.33 22.63
N LYS A 243 -4.35 -7.17 21.59
CA LYS A 243 -5.67 -7.69 21.22
C LYS A 243 -6.30 -8.58 22.31
N PHE A 244 -5.53 -9.46 22.92
CA PHE A 244 -6.04 -10.27 24.03
C PHE A 244 -6.36 -9.41 25.27
N SER A 245 -5.59 -8.36 25.53
CA SER A 245 -5.90 -7.40 26.58
C SER A 245 -7.25 -6.69 26.33
N ASP A 246 -7.49 -6.28 25.09
CA ASP A 246 -8.75 -5.62 24.73
C ASP A 246 -9.95 -6.57 24.83
N ILE A 247 -9.81 -7.81 24.37
CA ILE A 247 -10.83 -8.86 24.52
C ILE A 247 -11.14 -9.11 26.02
N ARG A 248 -10.10 -9.19 26.85
CA ARG A 248 -10.27 -9.40 28.30
C ARG A 248 -11.02 -8.24 28.96
N LYS A 249 -10.80 -6.99 28.51
CA LYS A 249 -11.52 -5.80 29.04
C LYS A 249 -12.98 -5.81 28.62
N GLN A 250 -13.29 -6.22 27.39
CA GLN A 250 -14.65 -6.25 26.85
C GLN A 250 -15.46 -7.45 27.35
N HIS A 251 -14.80 -8.56 27.62
CA HIS A 251 -15.40 -9.79 28.12
C HIS A 251 -14.67 -10.23 29.40
N PRO A 252 -15.07 -9.75 30.58
CA PRO A 252 -14.49 -10.20 31.84
C PRO A 252 -14.87 -11.67 32.07
N PHE A 253 -14.09 -12.58 31.52
CA PHE A 253 -14.24 -14.01 31.78
C PHE A 253 -14.02 -14.22 33.29
N ARG A 254 -14.98 -14.85 33.97
CA ARG A 254 -14.69 -15.50 35.24
C ARG A 254 -13.53 -16.45 35.02
N ALA A 255 -12.49 -16.30 35.84
CA ALA A 255 -11.28 -17.10 35.76
C ALA A 255 -11.65 -18.61 35.67
N TYR A 256 -11.59 -19.16 34.47
CA TYR A 256 -11.63 -20.60 34.29
C TYR A 256 -10.24 -21.11 34.69
N PRO A 257 -10.13 -22.03 35.68
CA PRO A 257 -8.84 -22.61 35.97
C PRO A 257 -8.42 -23.40 34.72
N GLY A 258 -7.44 -22.87 33.97
CA GLY A 258 -6.91 -23.52 32.78
C GLY A 258 -6.48 -24.94 33.06
N PRO A 259 -6.40 -25.82 32.05
CA PRO A 259 -5.99 -27.20 32.21
C PRO A 259 -4.61 -27.26 32.88
N ARG A 260 -4.49 -28.06 33.93
CA ARG A 260 -3.24 -28.23 34.66
C ARG A 260 -2.14 -28.72 33.72
N ARG A 261 -0.95 -28.15 33.83
CA ARG A 261 0.28 -28.36 33.01
C ARG A 261 0.56 -29.82 32.58
N ARG A 262 0.02 -30.82 33.26
CA ARG A 262 0.27 -32.27 32.99
C ARG A 262 -0.51 -32.86 31.83
N SER A 263 -1.55 -32.25 31.33
CA SER A 263 -2.39 -32.75 30.21
C SER A 263 -1.96 -32.28 28.83
N LEU A 264 -0.99 -31.37 28.72
CA LEU A 264 -0.57 -30.73 27.45
C LEU A 264 0.67 -31.41 26.80
N ILE A 265 1.31 -32.36 27.47
CA ILE A 265 2.58 -32.95 26.99
C ILE A 265 2.37 -34.01 25.88
N SER A 266 1.14 -34.45 25.62
CA SER A 266 0.88 -35.54 24.66
C SER A 266 0.41 -35.12 23.28
N TRP A 267 0.27 -33.81 23.00
CA TRP A 267 -0.18 -33.32 21.70
C TRP A 267 0.83 -32.37 21.12
N SER A 268 1.60 -32.83 20.12
CA SER A 268 2.56 -32.03 19.37
C SER A 268 2.13 -31.96 17.90
N PRO A 269 1.28 -31.01 17.50
CA PRO A 269 1.15 -30.70 16.09
C PRO A 269 2.38 -29.92 15.63
N LYS A 270 2.86 -30.20 14.41
CA LYS A 270 3.86 -29.36 13.73
C LYS A 270 3.36 -27.91 13.75
N PRO A 271 4.17 -26.92 14.15
CA PRO A 271 3.75 -25.54 14.16
C PRO A 271 3.39 -25.12 12.73
N PRO A 272 2.23 -24.47 12.50
CA PRO A 272 1.93 -23.86 11.23
C PRO A 272 2.92 -22.71 10.97
N ASP A 273 3.25 -22.48 9.70
CA ASP A 273 4.07 -21.34 9.28
C ASP A 273 3.51 -20.04 9.87
N SER A 274 4.36 -19.20 10.42
CA SER A 274 3.98 -17.96 11.10
C SER A 274 3.11 -17.04 10.22
N SER A 275 3.26 -17.12 8.89
CA SER A 275 2.47 -16.38 7.91
C SER A 275 1.01 -16.83 7.83
N SER A 276 0.74 -18.14 7.97
CA SER A 276 -0.63 -18.67 7.88
C SER A 276 -1.46 -18.32 9.12
N MET A 277 -0.81 -18.22 10.27
CA MET A 277 -1.46 -17.87 11.53
C MET A 277 -1.88 -16.39 11.57
N HIS A 278 -1.05 -15.50 10.98
CA HIS A 278 -1.36 -14.08 10.86
C HIS A 278 -2.58 -13.83 9.96
N GLN A 279 -2.68 -14.55 8.83
CA GLN A 279 -3.80 -14.44 7.90
C GLN A 279 -5.10 -14.97 8.51
N GLN A 280 -5.05 -16.09 9.25
CA GLN A 280 -6.22 -16.63 9.93
C GLN A 280 -6.75 -15.72 11.05
N LEU A 281 -5.87 -14.95 11.72
CA LEU A 281 -6.25 -14.00 12.76
C LEU A 281 -6.84 -12.70 12.17
N ILE A 282 -6.46 -12.32 10.95
CA ILE A 282 -6.98 -11.13 10.26
C ILE A 282 -8.34 -11.43 9.59
N ASP A 283 -8.50 -12.60 8.99
CA ASP A 283 -9.75 -13.01 8.33
C ASP A 283 -10.87 -13.40 9.31
N SER A 284 -10.51 -13.70 10.54
CA SER A 284 -11.49 -14.06 11.57
C SER A 284 -12.00 -12.84 12.35
N SER A 285 -12.75 -11.97 11.69
CA SER A 285 -13.83 -11.21 12.34
C SER A 285 -14.98 -12.12 12.80
N VAL A 286 -14.82 -13.44 12.66
CA VAL A 286 -15.75 -14.49 13.04
C VAL A 286 -15.33 -15.06 14.38
N LEU A 287 -16.21 -14.93 15.38
CA LEU A 287 -16.37 -15.66 16.64
C LEU A 287 -15.34 -16.80 16.84
N PHE A 288 -14.23 -16.50 17.50
CA PHE A 288 -13.39 -17.54 18.08
C PHE A 288 -14.18 -18.23 19.19
N ASP A 289 -14.41 -19.53 19.01
CA ASP A 289 -14.87 -20.38 20.07
C ASP A 289 -13.89 -20.30 21.25
N THR A 290 -14.41 -20.28 22.48
CA THR A 290 -13.64 -20.21 23.73
C THR A 290 -12.54 -21.27 23.83
N THR A 291 -12.72 -22.37 23.11
CA THR A 291 -11.74 -23.48 23.00
C THR A 291 -10.51 -23.07 22.17
N GLN A 292 -10.67 -22.34 21.07
CA GLN A 292 -9.57 -21.86 20.24
C GLN A 292 -8.77 -20.74 20.93
N LEU A 293 -9.43 -19.86 21.68
CA LEU A 293 -8.78 -18.85 22.51
C LEU A 293 -7.93 -19.48 23.64
N SER A 294 -8.40 -20.58 24.26
CA SER A 294 -7.65 -21.28 25.32
C SER A 294 -6.39 -21.96 24.77
N VAL A 295 -6.44 -22.49 23.54
CA VAL A 295 -5.29 -23.11 22.85
C VAL A 295 -4.24 -22.07 22.48
N LEU A 296 -4.66 -20.92 21.94
CA LEU A 296 -3.78 -19.80 21.62
C LEU A 296 -3.13 -19.19 22.87
N MET A 297 -3.88 -19.04 23.97
CA MET A 297 -3.34 -18.55 25.24
C MET A 297 -2.33 -19.54 25.86
N SER A 298 -2.57 -20.84 25.75
CA SER A 298 -1.60 -21.86 26.20
C SER A 298 -0.31 -21.82 25.40
N TYR A 299 -0.40 -21.55 24.09
CA TYR A 299 0.77 -21.43 23.21
C TYR A 299 1.59 -20.18 23.51
N LEU A 300 0.94 -19.04 23.78
CA LEU A 300 1.60 -17.78 24.15
C LEU A 300 2.30 -17.88 25.51
N VAL A 301 1.71 -18.57 26.48
CA VAL A 301 2.34 -18.82 27.80
C VAL A 301 3.59 -19.70 27.67
N THR A 302 3.63 -20.59 26.68
CA THR A 302 4.79 -21.47 26.44
C THR A 302 5.94 -20.75 25.74
N LEU A 303 5.66 -19.64 25.01
CA LEU A 303 6.64 -18.84 24.29
C LEU A 303 7.21 -17.66 25.11
N MET A 304 6.65 -17.37 26.28
CA MET A 304 7.21 -16.34 27.16
C MET A 304 8.43 -16.92 27.90
N PRO A 305 9.62 -16.33 27.79
CA PRO A 305 10.74 -16.70 28.65
C PRO A 305 10.34 -16.41 30.11
N GLU A 306 10.66 -17.37 31.00
CA GLU A 306 10.54 -17.17 32.44
C GLU A 306 11.51 -16.02 32.82
N GLY A 307 10.94 -14.85 33.16
CA GLY A 307 11.67 -13.73 33.74
C GLY A 307 11.82 -13.88 35.22
#